data_24f8d8db166784ae320335755c9c50f8
#
_entry.id   24f8d8db166784ae320335755c9c50f8
#
_cell.length_a   1.000
_cell.length_b   1.000
_cell.length_c   1.000
_cell.angle_alpha   90.00
_cell.angle_beta   90.00
_cell.angle_gamma   90.00
#
_symmetry.space_group_name_H-M   'P 1'
#
loop_
_entity.id
_entity.type
_entity.pdbx_description
1 polymer ?
#
loop_
_entity_poly.entity_id
_entity_poly.type
_entity_poly.pdbx_seq_one_letter_code
_entity_poly.pdbx_strand_id
1 'polypeptide(L)'
;MIQRIQTVYLLLIVALGITLIFMPVLQFVTPEEAEELRIYELGASGLTLITNEDCQPEVCLQGLWGLLLTTALIPALALVDIFLYRKRLLQARLKIFLALLCLGYYGVLAIYIWQAKLALGVEWHLIPWASIPLICFVLTLMATRRILKDEALVRAADRIR
;
A
#
# COMPACT_ATOMS: atom_id res chain seq x y z
N MET A 1 15.94 -9.69 -22.73
CA MET A 1 15.76 -8.24 -22.46
C MET A 1 14.49 -7.89 -21.68
N ILE A 2 13.43 -8.65 -21.74
CA ILE A 2 12.09 -8.36 -21.15
C ILE A 2 12.08 -8.50 -19.62
N GLN A 3 12.87 -9.41 -19.05
CA GLN A 3 13.01 -9.57 -17.59
C GLN A 3 13.47 -8.28 -16.87
N ARG A 4 14.27 -7.45 -17.52
CA ARG A 4 14.76 -6.18 -16.93
C ARG A 4 13.63 -5.18 -16.67
N ILE A 5 12.61 -5.13 -17.54
CA ILE A 5 11.49 -4.19 -17.41
C ILE A 5 10.58 -4.60 -16.24
N GLN A 6 10.37 -5.90 -16.03
CA GLN A 6 9.58 -6.41 -14.89
C GLN A 6 10.25 -6.07 -13.55
N THR A 7 11.56 -6.21 -13.47
CA THR A 7 12.34 -5.85 -12.28
C THR A 7 12.24 -4.36 -11.97
N VAL A 8 12.19 -3.50 -12.99
CA VAL A 8 12.01 -2.05 -12.81
C VAL A 8 10.64 -1.74 -12.18
N TYR A 9 9.55 -2.37 -12.64
CA TYR A 9 8.24 -2.17 -12.02
C TYR A 9 8.21 -2.62 -10.56
N LEU A 10 8.80 -3.78 -10.25
CA LEU A 10 8.87 -4.29 -8.88
C LEU A 10 9.74 -3.39 -8.00
N LEU A 11 10.83 -2.87 -8.52
CA LEU A 11 11.70 -1.95 -7.80
C LEU A 11 11.00 -0.62 -7.48
N LEU A 12 10.18 -0.12 -8.43
CA LEU A 12 9.31 1.03 -8.21
C LEU A 12 8.28 0.75 -7.09
N ILE A 13 7.66 -0.43 -7.09
CA ILE A 13 6.70 -0.83 -6.05
C ILE A 13 7.39 -0.88 -4.68
N VAL A 14 8.63 -1.40 -4.60
CA VAL A 14 9.42 -1.41 -3.36
C VAL A 14 9.69 0.00 -2.87
N ALA A 15 10.15 0.89 -3.75
CA ALA A 15 10.42 2.28 -3.38
C ALA A 15 9.16 3.01 -2.89
N LEU A 16 8.05 2.88 -3.62
CA LEU A 16 6.76 3.47 -3.24
C LEU A 16 6.21 2.86 -1.94
N GLY A 17 6.35 1.54 -1.74
CA GLY A 17 5.92 0.87 -0.53
C GLY A 17 6.73 1.31 0.71
N ILE A 18 8.04 1.52 0.55
CA ILE A 18 8.89 2.08 1.61
C ILE A 18 8.46 3.52 1.94
N THR A 19 8.20 4.35 0.93
CA THR A 19 7.71 5.72 1.13
C THR A 19 6.38 5.72 1.91
N LEU A 20 5.48 4.78 1.61
CA LEU A 20 4.18 4.66 2.29
C LEU A 20 4.31 4.34 3.79
N ILE A 21 5.38 3.67 4.22
CA ILE A 21 5.63 3.37 5.65
C ILE A 21 5.86 4.66 6.45
N PHE A 22 6.52 5.66 5.85
CA PHE A 22 6.92 6.88 6.53
C PHE A 22 5.93 8.03 6.36
N MET A 23 5.03 7.95 5.37
CA MET A 23 4.13 9.05 5.05
C MET A 23 2.74 8.84 5.66
N PRO A 24 2.10 9.91 6.18
CA PRO A 24 0.72 9.87 6.61
C PRO A 24 -0.21 9.71 5.41
N VAL A 25 -1.27 8.94 5.56
CA VAL A 25 -2.24 8.63 4.50
C VAL A 25 -3.59 9.30 4.68
N LEU A 26 -3.92 9.65 5.94
CA LEU A 26 -5.18 10.27 6.31
C LEU A 26 -4.96 11.37 7.33
N GLN A 27 -5.80 12.40 7.27
CA GLN A 27 -5.97 13.41 8.32
C GLN A 27 -7.40 13.33 8.86
N PHE A 28 -7.50 13.42 10.18
CA PHE A 28 -8.77 13.58 10.87
C PHE A 28 -8.79 14.96 11.53
N VAL A 29 -9.88 15.66 11.33
CA VAL A 29 -10.06 17.01 11.88
C VAL A 29 -11.30 16.97 12.79
N THR A 30 -11.19 17.50 13.99
CA THR A 30 -12.37 17.69 14.86
C THR A 30 -13.30 18.70 14.22
N PRO A 31 -14.67 18.53 14.35
CA PRO A 31 -15.63 19.48 13.82
C PRO A 31 -15.45 20.88 14.45
N GLU A 32 -15.78 21.91 13.69
CA GLU A 32 -15.62 23.33 14.09
C GLU A 32 -16.38 23.71 15.38
N GLU A 33 -17.35 22.89 15.78
CA GLU A 33 -18.12 23.08 17.02
C GLU A 33 -17.36 22.63 18.29
N ALA A 34 -16.20 22.00 18.16
CA ALA A 34 -15.38 21.59 19.30
C ALA A 34 -14.59 22.80 19.83
N GLU A 35 -14.44 22.92 21.16
CA GLU A 35 -13.71 24.01 21.82
C GLU A 35 -12.25 24.15 21.37
N GLU A 36 -11.66 23.08 20.80
CA GLU A 36 -10.28 23.06 20.29
C GLU A 36 -10.20 22.33 18.94
N LEU A 37 -9.57 22.95 17.96
CA LEU A 37 -9.26 22.33 16.68
C LEU A 37 -8.12 21.32 16.89
N ARG A 38 -8.40 20.04 16.77
CA ARG A 38 -7.39 18.97 16.85
C ARG A 38 -7.27 18.28 15.50
N ILE A 39 -6.03 18.17 15.01
CA ILE A 39 -5.69 17.50 13.76
C ILE A 39 -4.92 16.24 14.11
N TYR A 40 -5.41 15.10 13.64
CA TYR A 40 -4.74 13.81 13.79
C TYR A 40 -4.28 13.32 12.42
N GLU A 41 -3.07 12.82 12.33
CA GLU A 41 -2.57 12.15 11.13
C GLU A 41 -2.45 10.66 11.36
N LEU A 42 -3.01 9.88 10.42
CA LEU A 42 -2.92 8.43 10.40
C LEU A 42 -1.84 8.01 9.42
N GLY A 43 -0.79 7.39 9.93
CA GLY A 43 0.27 6.73 9.16
C GLY A 43 0.37 5.24 9.47
N ALA A 44 1.32 4.57 8.84
CA ALA A 44 1.59 3.15 9.12
C ALA A 44 2.05 2.91 10.57
N SER A 45 2.76 3.89 11.16
CA SER A 45 3.27 3.83 12.55
C SER A 45 2.20 4.09 13.61
N GLY A 46 1.07 4.68 13.25
CA GLY A 46 0.03 5.01 14.21
C GLY A 46 -0.73 6.28 13.88
N LEU A 47 -1.55 6.69 14.84
CA LEU A 47 -2.25 7.96 14.83
C LEU A 47 -1.42 8.97 15.63
N THR A 48 -1.01 10.06 15.00
CA THR A 48 -0.25 11.14 15.62
C THR A 48 -1.13 12.39 15.72
N LEU A 49 -1.14 13.03 16.89
CA LEU A 49 -1.81 14.31 17.10
C LEU A 49 -0.87 15.43 16.66
N ILE A 50 -1.34 16.30 15.76
CA ILE A 50 -0.65 17.53 15.37
C ILE A 50 -1.49 18.68 15.89
N THR A 51 -1.20 19.15 17.10
CA THR A 51 -1.80 20.37 17.64
C THR A 51 -0.72 21.44 17.75
N ASN A 52 -1.09 22.71 17.54
CA ASN A 52 -0.21 23.85 17.68
C ASN A 52 0.50 23.82 19.05
N GLU A 53 1.82 23.84 19.03
CA GLU A 53 2.80 24.18 20.06
C GLU A 53 3.49 23.06 20.87
N ASP A 54 2.89 21.86 21.08
CA ASP A 54 3.63 20.78 21.73
C ASP A 54 3.31 19.43 21.07
N CYS A 55 4.09 19.08 20.03
CA CYS A 55 4.02 17.77 19.36
C CYS A 55 4.48 16.65 20.31
N GLN A 56 3.61 16.20 21.19
CA GLN A 56 3.76 14.89 21.82
C GLN A 56 2.98 13.89 20.95
N PRO A 57 3.64 12.90 20.34
CA PRO A 57 2.95 11.86 19.60
C PRO A 57 2.24 10.93 20.60
N GLU A 58 1.05 11.32 21.06
CA GLU A 58 0.19 10.40 21.77
C GLU A 58 -0.46 9.46 20.75
N VAL A 59 -0.06 8.21 20.82
CA VAL A 59 -0.66 7.11 20.06
C VAL A 59 -2.06 6.84 20.62
N CYS A 60 -3.06 7.54 20.07
CA CYS A 60 -4.42 7.51 20.62
C CYS A 60 -5.26 6.29 20.23
N LEU A 61 -4.82 5.44 19.30
CA LEU A 61 -5.53 4.22 18.92
C LEU A 61 -4.65 2.98 19.13
N GLN A 62 -5.01 2.19 20.12
CA GLN A 62 -4.44 0.86 20.30
C GLN A 62 -4.86 -0.03 19.12
N GLY A 63 -3.88 -0.63 18.44
CA GLY A 63 -4.15 -1.70 17.49
C GLY A 63 -3.99 -1.38 16.01
N LEU A 64 -3.19 -0.37 15.62
CA LEU A 64 -2.89 -0.05 14.21
C LEU A 64 -1.97 -1.09 13.51
N TRP A 65 -1.72 -2.23 14.15
CA TRP A 65 -0.90 -3.33 13.62
C TRP A 65 -1.36 -3.80 12.23
N GLY A 66 -2.68 -3.75 11.97
CA GLY A 66 -3.23 -4.15 10.67
C GLY A 66 -2.75 -3.23 9.54
N LEU A 67 -2.71 -1.92 9.76
CA LEU A 67 -2.24 -0.96 8.78
C LEU A 67 -0.73 -1.07 8.57
N LEU A 68 0.05 -1.14 9.65
CA LEU A 68 1.50 -1.34 9.60
C LEU A 68 1.86 -2.64 8.89
N LEU A 69 1.19 -3.74 9.23
CA LEU A 69 1.45 -5.05 8.64
C LEU A 69 1.14 -5.07 7.15
N THR A 70 -0.01 -4.54 6.73
CA THR A 70 -0.38 -4.48 5.31
C THR A 70 0.56 -3.56 4.53
N THR A 71 0.94 -2.41 5.10
CA THR A 71 1.88 -1.47 4.47
C THR A 71 3.28 -2.07 4.31
N ALA A 72 3.80 -2.76 5.34
CA ALA A 72 5.11 -3.39 5.30
C ALA A 72 5.16 -4.63 4.38
N LEU A 73 4.04 -5.33 4.25
CA LEU A 73 3.96 -6.54 3.43
C LEU A 73 4.06 -6.22 1.92
N ILE A 74 3.59 -5.06 1.48
CA ILE A 74 3.66 -4.63 0.06
C ILE A 74 5.11 -4.61 -0.46
N PRO A 75 6.04 -3.83 0.12
CA PRO A 75 7.42 -3.80 -0.34
C PRO A 75 8.16 -5.14 -0.07
N ALA A 76 7.84 -5.83 1.03
CA ALA A 76 8.44 -7.12 1.35
C ALA A 76 8.11 -8.17 0.28
N LEU A 77 6.85 -8.31 -0.11
CA LEU A 77 6.43 -9.24 -1.17
C LEU A 77 7.01 -8.85 -2.54
N ALA A 78 7.07 -7.56 -2.85
CA ALA A 78 7.68 -7.09 -4.09
C ALA A 78 9.18 -7.43 -4.15
N LEU A 79 9.91 -7.31 -3.02
CA LEU A 79 11.30 -7.76 -2.91
C LEU A 79 11.43 -9.26 -3.12
N VAL A 80 10.62 -10.08 -2.44
CA VAL A 80 10.63 -11.54 -2.62
C VAL A 80 10.38 -11.91 -4.08
N ASP A 81 9.45 -11.22 -4.75
CA ASP A 81 9.13 -11.45 -6.17
C ASP A 81 10.32 -11.15 -7.08
N ILE A 82 11.15 -10.15 -6.78
CA ILE A 82 12.40 -9.85 -7.50
C ILE A 82 13.37 -11.04 -7.40
N PHE A 83 13.55 -11.63 -6.22
CA PHE A 83 14.47 -12.76 -6.01
C PHE A 83 13.96 -14.07 -6.63
N LEU A 84 12.64 -14.20 -6.83
CA LEU A 84 12.01 -15.42 -7.36
C LEU A 84 12.03 -15.53 -8.90
N TYR A 85 12.89 -14.78 -9.58
CA TYR A 85 12.97 -14.71 -11.05
C TYR A 85 13.12 -16.09 -11.76
N ARG A 86 13.64 -17.10 -11.08
CA ARG A 86 13.81 -18.46 -11.63
C ARG A 86 12.52 -19.29 -11.69
N LYS A 87 11.52 -18.97 -10.83
CA LYS A 87 10.26 -19.74 -10.72
C LYS A 87 9.06 -18.91 -11.24
N ARG A 88 8.91 -18.86 -12.57
CA ARG A 88 7.91 -18.01 -13.24
C ARG A 88 6.46 -18.21 -12.76
N LEU A 89 6.05 -19.47 -12.51
CA LEU A 89 4.69 -19.79 -12.01
C LEU A 89 4.47 -19.22 -10.59
N LEU A 90 5.46 -19.32 -9.73
CA LEU A 90 5.39 -18.81 -8.36
C LEU A 90 5.37 -17.29 -8.35
N GLN A 91 6.16 -16.67 -9.23
CA GLN A 91 6.19 -15.23 -9.44
C GLN A 91 4.83 -14.69 -9.92
N ALA A 92 4.14 -15.39 -10.82
CA ALA A 92 2.80 -14.99 -11.27
C ALA A 92 1.77 -15.03 -10.13
N ARG A 93 1.81 -16.08 -9.28
CA ARG A 93 0.93 -16.20 -8.11
C ARG A 93 1.21 -15.11 -7.08
N LEU A 94 2.48 -14.80 -6.81
CA LEU A 94 2.87 -13.72 -5.89
C LEU A 94 2.38 -12.36 -6.35
N LYS A 95 2.40 -12.06 -7.64
CA LYS A 95 1.86 -10.80 -8.19
C LYS A 95 0.34 -10.69 -8.01
N ILE A 96 -0.41 -11.78 -8.19
CA ILE A 96 -1.84 -11.79 -7.92
C ILE A 96 -2.08 -11.50 -6.44
N PHE A 97 -1.31 -12.14 -5.55
CA PHE A 97 -1.41 -11.91 -4.12
C PHE A 97 -1.04 -10.47 -3.74
N LEU A 98 0.01 -9.91 -4.34
CA LEU A 98 0.41 -8.51 -4.15
C LEU A 98 -0.69 -7.54 -4.60
N ALA A 99 -1.35 -7.82 -5.74
CA ALA A 99 -2.47 -7.01 -6.22
C ALA A 99 -3.66 -7.06 -5.25
N LEU A 100 -4.01 -8.26 -4.74
CA LEU A 100 -5.04 -8.42 -3.72
C LEU A 100 -4.69 -7.70 -2.41
N LEU A 101 -3.42 -7.74 -2.01
CA LEU A 101 -2.95 -7.03 -0.83
C LEU A 101 -3.09 -5.51 -0.96
N CYS A 102 -2.77 -4.94 -2.14
CA CYS A 102 -2.97 -3.52 -2.41
C CYS A 102 -4.45 -3.11 -2.32
N LEU A 103 -5.38 -3.96 -2.78
CA LEU A 103 -6.82 -3.73 -2.61
C LEU A 103 -7.25 -3.92 -1.15
N GLY A 104 -6.74 -4.95 -0.47
CA GLY A 104 -6.99 -5.23 0.95
C GLY A 104 -6.56 -4.08 1.86
N TYR A 105 -5.51 -3.35 1.49
CA TYR A 105 -5.07 -2.16 2.20
C TYR A 105 -6.19 -1.12 2.33
N TYR A 106 -6.95 -0.87 1.27
CA TYR A 106 -8.09 0.07 1.34
C TYR A 106 -9.23 -0.45 2.21
N GLY A 107 -9.43 -1.77 2.26
CA GLY A 107 -10.37 -2.37 3.19
C GLY A 107 -9.99 -2.13 4.65
N VAL A 108 -8.72 -2.33 4.98
CA VAL A 108 -8.17 -2.03 6.31
C VAL A 108 -8.28 -0.54 6.63
N LEU A 109 -7.93 0.33 5.68
CA LEU A 109 -8.06 1.77 5.82
C LEU A 109 -9.52 2.19 6.11
N ALA A 110 -10.48 1.62 5.38
CA ALA A 110 -11.91 1.90 5.59
C ALA A 110 -12.40 1.51 7.00
N ILE A 111 -11.89 0.38 7.54
CA ILE A 111 -12.20 -0.04 8.91
C ILE A 111 -11.69 0.99 9.92
N TYR A 112 -10.47 1.49 9.75
CA TYR A 112 -9.91 2.51 10.64
C TYR A 112 -10.63 3.85 10.54
N ILE A 113 -11.05 4.27 9.34
CA ILE A 113 -11.90 5.47 9.16
C ILE A 113 -13.22 5.30 9.92
N TRP A 114 -13.85 4.14 9.79
CA TRP A 114 -15.10 3.85 10.48
C TRP A 114 -14.94 3.89 12.00
N GLN A 115 -13.88 3.24 12.52
CA GLN A 115 -13.58 3.23 13.96
C GLN A 115 -13.29 4.64 14.50
N ALA A 116 -12.48 5.43 13.78
CA ALA A 116 -12.15 6.79 14.18
C ALA A 116 -13.40 7.70 14.17
N LYS A 117 -14.26 7.57 13.17
CA LYS A 117 -15.52 8.31 13.10
C LYS A 117 -16.44 7.98 14.26
N LEU A 118 -16.56 6.70 14.65
CA LEU A 118 -17.38 6.27 15.79
C LEU A 118 -16.83 6.71 17.14
N ALA A 119 -15.50 6.68 17.30
CA ALA A 119 -14.85 6.97 18.58
C ALA A 119 -14.68 8.46 18.85
N LEU A 120 -14.39 9.25 17.82
CA LEU A 120 -13.94 10.64 17.95
C LEU A 120 -14.91 11.64 17.28
N GLY A 121 -15.88 11.18 16.47
CA GLY A 121 -16.79 12.07 15.74
C GLY A 121 -16.11 12.99 14.74
N VAL A 122 -14.90 12.63 14.28
CA VAL A 122 -14.03 13.47 13.44
C VAL A 122 -14.38 13.37 11.96
N GLU A 123 -14.09 14.42 11.21
CA GLU A 123 -14.10 14.41 9.75
C GLU A 123 -12.75 13.91 9.22
N TRP A 124 -12.77 13.17 8.11
CA TRP A 124 -11.59 12.58 7.53
C TRP A 124 -11.26 13.20 6.17
N HIS A 125 -9.99 13.43 5.93
CA HIS A 125 -9.46 13.90 4.65
C HIS A 125 -8.37 12.96 4.15
N LEU A 126 -8.48 12.56 2.87
CA LEU A 126 -7.45 11.75 2.22
C LEU A 126 -6.26 12.63 1.83
N ILE A 127 -5.07 12.22 2.23
CA ILE A 127 -3.83 12.83 1.76
C ILE A 127 -3.42 12.17 0.43
N PRO A 128 -2.72 12.87 -0.48
CA PRO A 128 -2.27 12.31 -1.76
C PRO A 128 -1.48 11.00 -1.65
N TRP A 129 -0.77 10.79 -0.55
CA TRP A 129 -0.02 9.55 -0.29
C TRP A 129 -0.90 8.30 -0.18
N ALA A 130 -2.18 8.45 0.12
CA ALA A 130 -3.15 7.36 0.11
C ALA A 130 -3.35 6.75 -1.30
N SER A 131 -2.92 7.42 -2.38
CA SER A 131 -2.96 6.88 -3.74
C SER A 131 -1.84 5.89 -4.06
N ILE A 132 -0.78 5.82 -3.25
CA ILE A 132 0.38 4.93 -3.49
C ILE A 132 -0.02 3.47 -3.67
N PRO A 133 -0.85 2.83 -2.82
CA PRO A 133 -1.24 1.43 -3.02
C PRO A 133 -1.98 1.20 -4.32
N LEU A 134 -2.76 2.19 -4.80
CA LEU A 134 -3.42 2.11 -6.11
C LEU A 134 -2.41 2.14 -7.26
N ILE A 135 -1.39 2.99 -7.16
CA ILE A 135 -0.29 3.02 -8.14
C ILE A 135 0.46 1.68 -8.13
N CYS A 136 0.76 1.13 -6.95
CA CYS A 136 1.38 -0.18 -6.81
C CYS A 136 0.52 -1.29 -7.42
N PHE A 137 -0.80 -1.24 -7.26
CA PHE A 137 -1.75 -2.16 -7.88
C PHE A 137 -1.66 -2.11 -9.41
N VAL A 138 -1.71 -0.92 -10.00
CA VAL A 138 -1.61 -0.73 -11.46
C VAL A 138 -0.26 -1.24 -11.99
N LEU A 139 0.85 -0.92 -11.33
CA LEU A 139 2.19 -1.39 -11.69
C LEU A 139 2.28 -2.92 -11.62
N THR A 140 1.67 -3.55 -10.61
CA THR A 140 1.60 -5.01 -10.46
C THR A 140 0.83 -5.64 -11.61
N LEU A 141 -0.32 -5.06 -12.02
CA LEU A 141 -1.09 -5.54 -13.16
C LEU A 141 -0.29 -5.40 -14.48
N MET A 142 0.40 -4.28 -14.68
CA MET A 142 1.26 -4.09 -15.86
C MET A 142 2.39 -5.12 -15.91
N ALA A 143 3.04 -5.39 -14.78
CA ALA A 143 4.07 -6.41 -14.68
C ALA A 143 3.51 -7.82 -14.98
N THR A 144 2.32 -8.15 -14.48
CA THR A 144 1.67 -9.45 -14.70
C THR A 144 1.28 -9.65 -16.17
N ARG A 145 0.68 -8.64 -16.81
CA ARG A 145 0.31 -8.71 -18.24
C ARG A 145 1.49 -9.00 -19.14
N ARG A 146 2.66 -8.45 -18.83
CA ARG A 146 3.88 -8.70 -19.61
C ARG A 146 4.36 -10.14 -19.49
N ILE A 147 4.28 -10.75 -18.30
CA ILE A 147 4.64 -12.18 -18.10
C ILE A 147 3.73 -13.08 -18.92
N LEU A 148 2.42 -12.86 -18.85
CA LEU A 148 1.44 -13.68 -19.57
C LEU A 148 1.63 -13.59 -21.10
N LYS A 149 1.96 -12.40 -21.60
CA LYS A 149 2.26 -12.21 -23.03
C LYS A 149 3.53 -12.96 -23.45
N ASP A 150 4.58 -12.93 -22.63
CA ASP A 150 5.84 -13.65 -22.91
C ASP A 150 5.63 -15.17 -22.90
N GLU A 151 4.86 -15.67 -21.93
CA GLU A 151 4.53 -17.10 -21.84
C GLU A 151 3.71 -17.57 -23.03
N ALA A 152 2.77 -16.77 -23.51
CA ALA A 152 1.99 -17.05 -24.71
C ALA A 152 2.87 -17.13 -25.98
N LEU A 153 3.87 -16.24 -26.11
CA LEU A 153 4.82 -16.26 -27.21
C LEU A 153 5.71 -17.52 -27.20
N VAL A 154 6.21 -17.91 -26.03
CA VAL A 154 7.02 -19.12 -25.88
C VAL A 154 6.21 -20.37 -26.25
N ARG A 155 4.97 -20.48 -25.73
CA ARG A 155 4.09 -21.62 -26.08
C ARG A 155 3.71 -21.65 -27.56
N ALA A 156 3.57 -20.49 -28.21
CA ALA A 156 3.32 -20.43 -29.65
C ALA A 156 4.53 -20.93 -30.45
N ALA A 157 5.76 -20.55 -30.05
CA ALA A 157 6.99 -21.01 -30.67
C ALA A 157 7.20 -22.54 -30.53
N ASP A 158 6.87 -23.12 -29.36
CA ASP A 158 7.00 -24.56 -29.11
C ASP A 158 5.98 -25.40 -29.93
N ARG A 159 4.86 -24.82 -30.37
CA ARG A 159 3.88 -25.50 -31.25
C ARG A 159 4.30 -25.57 -32.72
N ILE A 160 5.27 -24.76 -33.14
CA ILE A 160 5.73 -24.69 -34.52
C ILE A 160 6.92 -25.66 -34.76
N ARG A 161 7.45 -26.22 -33.69
CA ARG A 161 8.56 -27.19 -33.72
C ARG A 161 8.06 -28.63 -33.55
#